data_695a6c6db43f838d07ec2d0eb4944d26
#
_entry.id   695a6c6db43f838d07ec2d0eb4944d26
#
_cell.length_a   1.000
_cell.length_b   1.000
_cell.length_c   1.000
_cell.angle_alpha   90.00
_cell.angle_beta   90.00
_cell.angle_gamma   90.00
#
_symmetry.space_group_name_H-M   'P 1'
#
loop_
_entity.id
_entity.type
_entity.pdbx_description
1 polymer ?
#
loop_
_entity_poly.entity_id
_entity_poly.type
_entity_poly.pdbx_seq_one_letter_code
_entity_poly.pdbx_strand_id
1 'polypeptide(L)'
;MKIYFTASTAEFNKYKKTYFAIRDYLVQENHTLTRDWLKHTGERIKEGDLNVSDIKKIYNKCVLAINQAQLVIIEDTVSNFSTGHQITLALQKQKPTLVLWQGKKHRYFNQMFIHGIDSEHLEIAQYKPTNLETIINTFINKYQDYNNKTRFNLVLNQYERNYLDWVQFNRATSRTKIIKNALKEKIDED
;
A
#
# COMPACT_ATOMS: atom_id res chain seq x y z
N MET A 1 1.92 10.87 -6.16
CA MET A 1 1.81 9.39 -6.20
C MET A 1 0.36 8.97 -5.99
N LYS A 2 0.00 7.71 -6.36
CA LYS A 2 -1.32 7.13 -6.04
C LYS A 2 -1.24 6.41 -4.70
N ILE A 3 -1.99 6.87 -3.71
CA ILE A 3 -1.95 6.36 -2.33
C ILE A 3 -3.32 5.83 -1.93
N TYR A 4 -3.36 4.63 -1.36
CA TYR A 4 -4.54 4.14 -0.65
C TYR A 4 -4.41 4.52 0.83
N PHE A 5 -5.34 5.33 1.31
CA PHE A 5 -5.44 5.67 2.73
C PHE A 5 -6.73 5.10 3.32
N THR A 6 -6.61 4.45 4.48
CA THR A 6 -7.75 3.94 5.23
C THR A 6 -7.51 3.99 6.73
N ALA A 7 -8.60 3.91 7.48
CA ALA A 7 -8.61 3.83 8.93
C ALA A 7 -9.82 3.04 9.40
N SER A 8 -9.85 2.69 10.69
CA SER A 8 -11.01 2.07 11.31
C SER A 8 -12.20 3.04 11.37
N THR A 9 -13.39 2.54 11.06
CA THR A 9 -14.64 3.29 11.29
C THR A 9 -15.14 3.16 12.74
N ALA A 10 -14.62 2.19 13.49
CA ALA A 10 -14.87 2.11 14.93
C ALA A 10 -14.27 3.36 15.62
N GLU A 11 -14.99 3.93 16.55
CA GLU A 11 -14.65 5.19 17.21
C GLU A 11 -14.39 6.38 16.23
N PHE A 12 -15.00 6.37 15.04
CA PHE A 12 -14.79 7.39 14.01
C PHE A 12 -14.91 8.82 14.54
N ASN A 13 -15.94 9.11 15.33
CA ASN A 13 -16.16 10.45 15.86
C ASN A 13 -14.99 10.96 16.73
N LYS A 14 -14.31 10.05 17.41
CA LYS A 14 -13.16 10.38 18.27
C LYS A 14 -11.91 10.71 17.44
N TYR A 15 -11.69 9.97 16.36
CA TYR A 15 -10.46 10.07 15.56
C TYR A 15 -10.63 10.80 14.22
N LYS A 16 -11.86 11.22 13.87
CA LYS A 16 -12.14 11.85 12.57
C LYS A 16 -11.23 13.02 12.24
N LYS A 17 -10.88 13.86 13.23
CA LYS A 17 -9.97 15.00 13.02
C LYS A 17 -8.61 14.54 12.51
N THR A 18 -8.08 13.47 13.10
CA THR A 18 -6.80 12.87 12.67
C THR A 18 -6.91 12.24 11.28
N TYR A 19 -7.99 11.55 11.00
CA TYR A 19 -8.18 10.93 9.67
C TYR A 19 -8.27 11.99 8.57
N PHE A 20 -8.99 13.07 8.83
CA PHE A 20 -9.03 14.22 7.89
C PHE A 20 -7.67 14.89 7.78
N ALA A 21 -6.93 15.08 8.86
CA ALA A 21 -5.58 15.66 8.82
C ALA A 21 -4.63 14.85 7.93
N ILE A 22 -4.61 13.52 8.07
CA ILE A 22 -3.82 12.64 7.19
C ILE A 22 -4.26 12.77 5.74
N ARG A 23 -5.56 12.68 5.50
CA ARG A 23 -6.16 12.79 4.16
C ARG A 23 -5.82 14.12 3.49
N ASP A 24 -6.03 15.22 4.20
CA ASP A 24 -5.83 16.58 3.66
C ASP A 24 -4.34 16.83 3.41
N TYR A 25 -3.47 16.39 4.30
CA TYR A 25 -2.03 16.44 4.10
C TYR A 25 -1.60 15.71 2.81
N LEU A 26 -2.05 14.47 2.59
CA LEU A 26 -1.72 13.73 1.38
C LEU A 26 -2.19 14.45 0.11
N VAL A 27 -3.35 15.09 0.15
CA VAL A 27 -3.88 15.86 -0.99
C VAL A 27 -3.10 17.16 -1.21
N GLN A 28 -2.73 17.87 -0.14
CA GLN A 28 -1.91 19.09 -0.19
C GLN A 28 -0.53 18.83 -0.79
N GLU A 29 0.06 17.67 -0.50
CA GLU A 29 1.33 17.21 -1.08
C GLU A 29 1.17 16.66 -2.51
N ASN A 30 0.06 16.96 -3.19
CA ASN A 30 -0.22 16.55 -4.58
C ASN A 30 -0.26 15.03 -4.80
N HIS A 31 -0.62 14.25 -3.78
CA HIS A 31 -0.87 12.83 -3.94
C HIS A 31 -2.33 12.56 -4.32
N THR A 32 -2.53 11.54 -5.13
CA THR A 32 -3.87 11.10 -5.55
C THR A 32 -4.34 9.95 -4.66
N LEU A 33 -5.44 10.12 -3.96
CA LEU A 33 -6.06 9.03 -3.22
C LEU A 33 -6.78 8.09 -4.18
N THR A 34 -6.43 6.81 -4.15
CA THR A 34 -7.11 5.79 -4.99
C THR A 34 -8.56 5.55 -4.55
N ARG A 35 -8.87 5.89 -3.30
CA ARG A 35 -10.22 5.94 -2.75
C ARG A 35 -10.29 6.99 -1.65
N ASP A 36 -11.08 8.04 -1.85
CA ASP A 36 -11.34 9.05 -0.82
C ASP A 36 -12.64 8.69 -0.08
N TRP A 37 -12.53 7.72 0.84
CA TRP A 37 -13.68 7.21 1.58
C TRP A 37 -14.25 8.22 2.59
N LEU A 38 -13.43 9.16 3.06
CA LEU A 38 -13.85 10.19 4.03
C LEU A 38 -14.87 11.17 3.45
N LYS A 39 -14.82 11.45 2.15
CA LYS A 39 -15.81 12.33 1.48
C LYS A 39 -17.25 11.82 1.59
N HIS A 40 -17.43 10.51 1.72
CA HIS A 40 -18.74 9.86 1.67
C HIS A 40 -19.16 9.25 2.99
N THR A 41 -18.36 9.39 4.05
CA THR A 41 -18.54 8.65 5.30
C THR A 41 -19.47 9.36 6.29
N GLY A 42 -19.61 10.69 6.19
CA GLY A 42 -20.38 11.48 7.15
C GLY A 42 -21.86 11.11 7.26
N GLU A 43 -22.45 10.59 6.18
CA GLU A 43 -23.87 10.22 6.14
C GLU A 43 -24.10 8.72 6.43
N ARG A 44 -23.17 7.84 6.03
CA ARG A 44 -23.35 6.38 6.07
C ARG A 44 -22.95 5.70 7.38
N ILE A 45 -22.10 6.30 8.20
CA ILE A 45 -21.74 5.71 9.51
C ILE A 45 -22.90 5.81 10.52
N LYS A 46 -23.86 6.68 10.26
CA LYS A 46 -25.06 6.85 11.11
C LYS A 46 -26.10 5.75 10.89
N GLU A 47 -26.04 5.06 9.77
CA GLU A 47 -27.01 4.04 9.38
C GLU A 47 -26.42 2.67 9.62
N GLY A 48 -26.83 2.01 10.72
CA GLY A 48 -26.47 0.63 11.07
C GLY A 48 -26.96 -0.44 10.06
N ASP A 49 -27.55 -0.05 8.93
CA ASP A 49 -28.27 -0.89 7.99
C ASP A 49 -27.50 -1.12 6.67
N LEU A 50 -26.22 -1.52 6.75
CA LEU A 50 -25.51 -2.00 5.57
C LEU A 50 -26.00 -3.42 5.24
N ASN A 51 -26.65 -3.59 4.11
CA ASN A 51 -26.98 -4.91 3.61
C ASN A 51 -25.72 -5.62 3.00
N VAL A 52 -25.80 -6.94 2.84
CA VAL A 52 -24.70 -7.77 2.35
C VAL A 52 -24.17 -7.29 0.97
N SER A 53 -25.06 -6.80 0.10
CA SER A 53 -24.68 -6.25 -1.21
C SER A 53 -23.80 -5.01 -1.08
N ASP A 54 -24.11 -4.12 -0.15
CA ASP A 54 -23.33 -2.90 0.09
C ASP A 54 -21.96 -3.22 0.71
N ILE A 55 -21.91 -4.19 1.64
CA ILE A 55 -20.65 -4.69 2.20
C ILE A 55 -19.76 -5.25 1.09
N LYS A 56 -20.29 -6.07 0.19
CA LYS A 56 -19.57 -6.61 -0.97
C LYS A 56 -19.03 -5.50 -1.90
N LYS A 57 -19.85 -4.48 -2.18
CA LYS A 57 -19.41 -3.32 -2.98
C LYS A 57 -18.28 -2.53 -2.30
N ILE A 58 -18.38 -2.32 -0.98
CA ILE A 58 -17.35 -1.64 -0.20
C ILE A 58 -16.05 -2.44 -0.25
N TYR A 59 -16.11 -3.74 -0.01
CA TYR A 59 -14.95 -4.64 -0.07
C TYR A 59 -14.26 -4.56 -1.44
N ASN A 60 -15.02 -4.74 -2.53
CA ASN A 60 -14.48 -4.68 -3.89
C ASN A 60 -13.82 -3.32 -4.20
N LYS A 61 -14.41 -2.21 -3.75
CA LYS A 61 -13.81 -0.88 -3.87
C LYS A 61 -12.49 -0.76 -3.11
N CYS A 62 -12.38 -1.35 -1.92
CA CYS A 62 -11.13 -1.36 -1.16
C CYS A 62 -10.05 -2.18 -1.90
N VAL A 63 -10.39 -3.39 -2.35
CA VAL A 63 -9.47 -4.26 -3.10
C VAL A 63 -8.98 -3.58 -4.38
N LEU A 64 -9.88 -2.96 -5.14
CA LEU A 64 -9.52 -2.22 -6.34
C LEU A 64 -8.60 -1.04 -6.02
N ALA A 65 -8.91 -0.28 -4.98
CA ALA A 65 -8.11 0.88 -4.57
C ALA A 65 -6.70 0.48 -4.11
N ILE A 66 -6.56 -0.63 -3.35
CA ILE A 66 -5.25 -1.20 -2.98
C ILE A 66 -4.48 -1.63 -4.24
N ASN A 67 -5.15 -2.27 -5.22
CA ASN A 67 -4.50 -2.68 -6.46
C ASN A 67 -3.93 -1.49 -7.25
N GLN A 68 -4.68 -0.39 -7.32
CA GLN A 68 -4.31 0.82 -8.04
C GLN A 68 -3.27 1.69 -7.29
N ALA A 69 -3.11 1.47 -5.99
CA ALA A 69 -2.18 2.24 -5.18
C ALA A 69 -0.72 1.87 -5.47
N GLN A 70 0.13 2.87 -5.37
CA GLN A 70 1.59 2.72 -5.32
C GLN A 70 2.07 2.51 -3.89
N LEU A 71 1.43 3.18 -2.93
CA LEU A 71 1.67 3.08 -1.49
C LEU A 71 0.35 2.89 -0.75
N VAL A 72 0.41 2.25 0.40
CA VAL A 72 -0.73 2.04 1.30
C VAL A 72 -0.40 2.65 2.67
N ILE A 73 -1.31 3.47 3.18
CA ILE A 73 -1.22 4.05 4.53
C ILE A 73 -2.47 3.64 5.30
N ILE A 74 -2.28 3.01 6.44
CA ILE A 74 -3.38 2.54 7.29
C ILE A 74 -3.21 3.14 8.68
N GLU A 75 -4.18 3.90 9.12
CA GLU A 75 -4.24 4.37 10.51
C GLU A 75 -4.96 3.31 11.36
N ASP A 76 -4.22 2.67 12.25
CA ASP A 76 -4.64 1.49 13.01
C ASP A 76 -4.63 1.71 14.53
N THR A 77 -4.81 2.95 15.00
CA THR A 77 -4.98 3.25 16.43
C THR A 77 -6.15 2.47 17.03
N VAL A 78 -7.19 2.26 16.23
CA VAL A 78 -8.33 1.40 16.55
C VAL A 78 -8.28 0.18 15.66
N SER A 79 -7.46 -0.80 16.06
CA SER A 79 -7.28 -2.04 15.33
C SER A 79 -8.57 -2.83 15.23
N ASN A 80 -8.86 -3.38 14.06
CA ASN A 80 -9.95 -4.30 13.84
C ASN A 80 -9.64 -5.29 12.72
N PHE A 81 -10.50 -6.28 12.52
CA PHE A 81 -10.33 -7.30 11.49
C PHE A 81 -10.19 -6.70 10.09
N SER A 82 -10.96 -5.64 9.78
CA SER A 82 -10.95 -5.04 8.44
C SER A 82 -9.63 -4.33 8.12
N THR A 83 -9.04 -3.61 9.08
CA THR A 83 -7.73 -2.97 8.92
C THR A 83 -6.64 -4.02 8.78
N GLY A 84 -6.64 -5.05 9.64
CA GLY A 84 -5.68 -6.16 9.56
C GLY A 84 -5.75 -6.92 8.22
N HIS A 85 -6.97 -7.21 7.74
CA HIS A 85 -7.16 -7.83 6.43
C HIS A 85 -6.60 -6.97 5.28
N GLN A 86 -6.82 -5.65 5.32
CA GLN A 86 -6.30 -4.73 4.30
C GLN A 86 -4.78 -4.62 4.34
N ILE A 87 -4.16 -4.66 5.53
CA ILE A 87 -2.70 -4.73 5.67
C ILE A 87 -2.18 -6.00 4.97
N THR A 88 -2.72 -7.16 5.32
CA THR A 88 -2.31 -8.44 4.72
C THR A 88 -2.49 -8.42 3.19
N LEU A 89 -3.61 -7.91 2.70
CA LEU A 89 -3.89 -7.83 1.28
C LEU A 89 -2.90 -6.92 0.54
N ALA A 90 -2.52 -5.78 1.14
CA ALA A 90 -1.53 -4.86 0.59
C ALA A 90 -0.15 -5.53 0.51
N LEU A 91 0.28 -6.21 1.56
CA LEU A 91 1.56 -6.92 1.62
C LEU A 91 1.63 -8.09 0.65
N GLN A 92 0.56 -8.88 0.51
CA GLN A 92 0.48 -9.94 -0.50
C GLN A 92 0.65 -9.41 -1.94
N LYS A 93 0.23 -8.16 -2.17
CA LYS A 93 0.42 -7.45 -3.44
C LYS A 93 1.75 -6.69 -3.52
N GLN A 94 2.65 -6.92 -2.56
CA GLN A 94 3.96 -6.26 -2.49
C GLN A 94 3.87 -4.73 -2.51
N LYS A 95 2.79 -4.18 -1.93
CA LYS A 95 2.62 -2.72 -1.79
C LYS A 95 3.37 -2.25 -0.55
N PRO A 96 4.26 -1.25 -0.65
CA PRO A 96 4.80 -0.59 0.52
C PRO A 96 3.65 -0.07 1.39
N THR A 97 3.64 -0.48 2.65
CA THR A 97 2.53 -0.27 3.59
C THR A 97 3.04 0.38 4.86
N LEU A 98 2.53 1.56 5.17
CA LEU A 98 2.75 2.24 6.44
C LEU A 98 1.55 2.04 7.35
N VAL A 99 1.78 1.45 8.51
CA VAL A 99 0.78 1.34 9.58
C VAL A 99 1.08 2.39 10.64
N LEU A 100 0.17 3.33 10.79
CA LEU A 100 0.24 4.43 11.76
C LEU A 100 -0.60 4.10 12.99
N TRP A 101 -0.08 4.38 14.16
CA TRP A 101 -0.85 4.24 15.39
C TRP A 101 -0.45 5.28 16.44
N GLN A 102 -1.37 5.62 17.34
CA GLN A 102 -1.11 6.49 18.49
C GLN A 102 -1.59 5.85 19.78
N GLY A 103 -0.97 6.17 20.88
CA GLY A 103 -1.36 5.68 22.21
C GLY A 103 -0.18 5.25 23.07
N LYS A 104 -0.47 4.59 24.19
CA LYS A 104 0.56 4.09 25.12
C LYS A 104 1.11 2.73 24.66
N LYS A 105 2.37 2.43 24.94
CA LYS A 105 3.07 1.18 24.55
C LYS A 105 2.34 -0.12 24.89
N HIS A 106 1.51 -0.16 25.93
CA HIS A 106 0.78 -1.39 26.30
C HIS A 106 -0.31 -1.80 25.29
N ARG A 107 -0.64 -0.96 24.29
CA ARG A 107 -1.52 -1.34 23.18
C ARG A 107 -0.83 -2.22 22.12
N TYR A 108 0.46 -2.50 22.24
CA TYR A 108 1.15 -3.46 21.39
C TYR A 108 0.45 -4.82 21.26
N PHE A 109 -0.24 -5.27 22.32
CA PHE A 109 -0.99 -6.53 22.27
C PHE A 109 -2.07 -6.56 21.20
N ASN A 110 -2.73 -5.44 20.92
CA ASN A 110 -3.75 -5.38 19.89
C ASN A 110 -3.17 -5.43 18.46
N GLN A 111 -1.88 -5.17 18.32
CA GLN A 111 -1.16 -5.12 17.05
C GLN A 111 -0.05 -6.18 16.97
N MET A 112 -0.03 -7.14 17.90
CA MET A 112 1.05 -8.12 18.04
C MET A 112 1.31 -8.89 16.73
N PHE A 113 0.27 -9.31 16.02
CA PHE A 113 0.40 -10.01 14.75
C PHE A 113 1.06 -9.17 13.67
N ILE A 114 0.76 -7.86 13.60
CA ILE A 114 1.35 -6.96 12.62
C ILE A 114 2.84 -6.78 12.89
N HIS A 115 3.24 -6.65 14.16
CA HIS A 115 4.63 -6.55 14.55
C HIS A 115 5.44 -7.84 14.31
N GLY A 116 4.76 -8.98 14.19
CA GLY A 116 5.39 -10.26 13.86
C GLY A 116 5.57 -10.51 12.35
N ILE A 117 5.09 -9.62 11.49
CA ILE A 117 5.25 -9.76 10.04
C ILE A 117 6.66 -9.33 9.63
N ASP A 118 7.45 -10.27 9.13
CA ASP A 118 8.75 -9.99 8.51
C ASP A 118 8.54 -9.64 7.03
N SER A 119 8.55 -8.34 6.72
CA SER A 119 8.37 -7.84 5.35
C SER A 119 9.09 -6.50 5.15
N GLU A 120 9.92 -6.44 4.13
CA GLU A 120 10.58 -5.20 3.69
C GLU A 120 9.59 -4.12 3.23
N HIS A 121 8.35 -4.50 2.94
CA HIS A 121 7.28 -3.60 2.51
C HIS A 121 6.41 -3.08 3.65
N LEU A 122 6.66 -3.49 4.90
CA LEU A 122 5.89 -3.06 6.07
C LEU A 122 6.70 -2.11 6.93
N GLU A 123 6.13 -0.94 7.21
CA GLU A 123 6.61 -0.04 8.25
C GLU A 123 5.49 0.22 9.26
N ILE A 124 5.83 0.17 10.54
CA ILE A 124 4.91 0.44 11.64
C ILE A 124 5.46 1.60 12.44
N ALA A 125 4.70 2.68 12.53
CA ALA A 125 5.14 3.89 13.19
C ALA A 125 4.14 4.38 14.23
N GLN A 126 4.63 4.60 15.44
CA GLN A 126 3.91 5.36 16.45
C GLN A 126 4.03 6.85 16.14
N TYR A 127 2.90 7.54 16.07
CA TYR A 127 2.90 8.97 15.78
C TYR A 127 2.27 9.81 16.90
N LYS A 128 2.60 11.08 16.87
CA LYS A 128 1.91 12.18 17.56
C LYS A 128 1.49 13.20 16.50
N PRO A 129 0.54 14.11 16.80
CA PRO A 129 0.18 15.15 15.84
C PRO A 129 1.37 15.98 15.33
N THR A 130 2.39 16.15 16.16
CA THR A 130 3.59 16.96 15.86
C THR A 130 4.60 16.30 14.91
N ASN A 131 4.57 14.98 14.73
CA ASN A 131 5.52 14.25 13.88
C ASN A 131 4.85 13.41 12.77
N LEU A 132 3.54 13.49 12.65
CA LEU A 132 2.75 12.73 11.70
C LEU A 132 3.19 12.96 10.24
N GLU A 133 3.29 14.22 9.84
CA GLU A 133 3.71 14.63 8.50
C GLU A 133 5.14 14.16 8.18
N THR A 134 6.06 14.31 9.14
CA THR A 134 7.44 13.85 9.00
C THR A 134 7.50 12.33 8.75
N ILE A 135 6.73 11.54 9.49
CA ILE A 135 6.68 10.07 9.33
C ILE A 135 6.13 9.73 7.94
N ILE A 136 5.04 10.35 7.52
CA ILE A 136 4.43 10.10 6.21
C ILE A 136 5.40 10.47 5.09
N ASN A 137 6.06 11.64 5.17
CA ASN A 137 7.04 12.07 4.18
C ASN A 137 8.25 11.16 4.10
N THR A 138 8.79 10.75 5.24
CA THR A 138 9.93 9.83 5.28
C THR A 138 9.58 8.52 4.58
N PHE A 139 8.38 7.98 4.84
CA PHE A 139 7.89 6.78 4.18
C PHE A 139 7.70 6.99 2.66
N ILE A 140 7.04 8.07 2.25
CA ILE A 140 6.79 8.36 0.83
C ILE A 140 8.11 8.52 0.08
N ASN A 141 9.05 9.29 0.62
CA ASN A 141 10.36 9.55 0.00
C ASN A 141 11.19 8.27 -0.17
N LYS A 142 11.16 7.37 0.81
CA LYS A 142 11.83 6.06 0.72
C LYS A 142 11.37 5.25 -0.51
N TYR A 143 10.10 5.38 -0.89
CA TYR A 143 9.52 4.61 -1.98
C TYR A 143 9.28 5.43 -3.26
N GLN A 144 9.70 6.69 -3.32
CA GLN A 144 9.56 7.53 -4.51
C GLN A 144 10.25 6.92 -5.73
N ASP A 145 11.48 6.43 -5.55
CA ASP A 145 12.25 5.77 -6.62
C ASP A 145 11.84 4.29 -6.83
N TYR A 146 11.23 3.67 -5.83
CA TYR A 146 10.80 2.28 -5.90
C TYR A 146 9.68 2.08 -6.94
N ASN A 147 8.82 3.07 -7.11
CA ASN A 147 7.69 3.02 -8.04
C ASN A 147 8.07 3.21 -9.51
N ASN A 148 9.30 3.62 -9.80
CA ASN A 148 9.85 3.60 -11.15
C ASN A 148 10.27 2.17 -11.59
N LYS A 149 10.17 1.19 -10.67
CA LYS A 149 10.50 -0.22 -10.94
C LYS A 149 9.24 -1.07 -10.80
N THR A 150 8.61 -1.38 -11.91
CA THR A 150 7.50 -2.34 -11.94
C THR A 150 8.05 -3.77 -12.03
N ARG A 151 7.60 -4.67 -11.15
CA ARG A 151 7.91 -6.09 -11.28
C ARG A 151 7.03 -6.69 -12.38
N PHE A 152 7.64 -7.29 -13.37
CA PHE A 152 6.97 -7.98 -14.45
C PHE A 152 7.31 -9.48 -14.38
N ASN A 153 6.29 -10.33 -14.35
CA ASN A 153 6.47 -11.79 -14.41
C ASN A 153 6.34 -12.24 -15.86
N LEU A 154 7.43 -12.79 -16.39
CA LEU A 154 7.48 -13.34 -17.75
C LEU A 154 7.42 -14.86 -17.68
N VAL A 155 6.46 -15.46 -18.36
CA VAL A 155 6.38 -16.91 -18.57
C VAL A 155 7.09 -17.24 -19.87
N LEU A 156 8.14 -18.04 -19.77
CA LEU A 156 8.99 -18.43 -20.88
C LEU A 156 8.70 -19.88 -21.30
N ASN A 157 8.65 -20.12 -22.60
CA ASN A 157 8.68 -21.48 -23.13
C ASN A 157 10.11 -22.08 -23.02
N GLN A 158 10.25 -23.38 -23.32
CA GLN A 158 11.52 -24.09 -23.17
C GLN A 158 12.63 -23.51 -24.07
N TYR A 159 12.28 -23.07 -25.27
CA TYR A 159 13.25 -22.48 -26.22
C TYR A 159 13.81 -21.15 -25.72
N GLU A 160 12.94 -20.27 -25.27
CA GLU A 160 13.32 -18.97 -24.71
C GLU A 160 14.17 -19.13 -23.44
N ARG A 161 13.81 -20.09 -22.58
CA ARG A 161 14.57 -20.43 -21.38
C ARG A 161 15.98 -20.91 -21.74
N ASN A 162 16.09 -21.85 -22.66
CA ASN A 162 17.36 -22.39 -23.09
C ASN A 162 18.28 -21.32 -23.68
N TYR A 163 17.71 -20.40 -24.45
CA TYR A 163 18.47 -19.25 -24.99
C TYR A 163 19.00 -18.34 -23.87
N LEU A 164 18.19 -17.99 -22.89
CA LEU A 164 18.63 -17.17 -21.76
C LEU A 164 19.70 -17.86 -20.92
N ASP A 165 19.57 -19.16 -20.71
CA ASP A 165 20.57 -19.97 -20.01
C ASP A 165 21.89 -20.02 -20.76
N TRP A 166 21.84 -20.21 -22.08
CA TRP A 166 23.01 -20.18 -22.94
C TRP A 166 23.72 -18.83 -22.91
N VAL A 167 22.97 -17.71 -23.02
CA VAL A 167 23.57 -16.37 -22.97
C VAL A 167 24.16 -16.08 -21.59
N GLN A 168 23.47 -16.47 -20.52
CA GLN A 168 23.98 -16.31 -19.15
C GLN A 168 25.32 -17.05 -18.98
N PHE A 169 25.41 -18.26 -19.45
CA PHE A 169 26.61 -19.07 -19.33
C PHE A 169 27.76 -18.55 -20.22
N ASN A 170 27.49 -18.27 -21.49
CA ASN A 170 28.55 -17.92 -22.46
C ASN A 170 28.98 -16.45 -22.39
N ARG A 171 28.11 -15.54 -21.95
CA ARG A 171 28.39 -14.08 -21.91
C ARG A 171 28.48 -13.53 -20.49
N ALA A 172 28.44 -14.36 -19.46
CA ALA A 172 28.45 -13.97 -18.04
C ALA A 172 27.46 -12.81 -17.73
N THR A 173 26.29 -12.81 -18.40
CA THR A 173 25.29 -11.76 -18.31
C THR A 173 24.00 -12.31 -17.70
N SER A 174 23.46 -11.67 -16.63
CA SER A 174 22.23 -12.18 -15.99
C SER A 174 21.03 -12.13 -16.94
N ARG A 175 20.11 -13.11 -16.82
CA ARG A 175 18.87 -13.19 -17.61
C ARG A 175 18.07 -11.88 -17.58
N THR A 176 17.99 -11.24 -16.41
CA THR A 176 17.33 -9.94 -16.24
C THR A 176 17.99 -8.85 -17.07
N LYS A 177 19.32 -8.83 -17.15
CA LYS A 177 20.06 -7.83 -17.94
C LYS A 177 19.83 -8.03 -19.43
N ILE A 178 19.77 -9.28 -19.89
CA ILE A 178 19.47 -9.63 -21.29
C ILE A 178 18.09 -9.09 -21.69
N ILE A 179 17.05 -9.39 -20.89
CA ILE A 179 15.67 -8.94 -21.15
C ILE A 179 15.58 -7.40 -21.14
N LYS A 180 16.22 -6.74 -20.16
CA LYS A 180 16.25 -5.28 -20.10
C LYS A 180 16.95 -4.64 -21.27
N ASN A 181 18.04 -5.21 -21.76
CA ASN A 181 18.73 -4.70 -22.93
C ASN A 181 17.86 -4.82 -24.19
N ALA A 182 17.22 -5.97 -24.41
CA ALA A 182 16.29 -6.16 -25.52
C ALA A 182 15.11 -5.18 -25.49
N LEU A 183 14.54 -4.91 -24.29
CA LEU A 183 13.50 -3.89 -24.15
C LEU A 183 14.03 -2.49 -24.43
N LYS A 184 15.24 -2.17 -23.97
CA LYS A 184 15.85 -0.87 -24.23
C LYS A 184 16.12 -0.64 -25.72
N GLU A 185 16.71 -1.63 -26.40
CA GLU A 185 16.93 -1.58 -27.85
C GLU A 185 15.61 -1.31 -28.59
N LYS A 186 14.52 -1.96 -28.17
CA LYS A 186 13.21 -1.77 -28.79
C LYS A 186 12.60 -0.39 -28.52
N ILE A 187 12.76 0.13 -27.31
CA ILE A 187 12.33 1.50 -26.96
C ILE A 187 13.12 2.56 -27.73
N ASP A 188 14.41 2.32 -27.97
CA ASP A 188 15.27 3.25 -28.70
C ASP A 188 15.01 3.21 -30.24
N GLU A 189 14.33 2.16 -30.74
CA GLU A 189 13.91 2.01 -32.16
C GLU A 189 12.55 2.67 -32.47
N ASP A 190 11.64 2.80 -31.47
CA ASP A 190 10.29 3.39 -31.61
C ASP A 190 10.31 4.91 -31.40
#